data_4f031035f7e87c3473a1e229b37bf77c
#
_entry.id   4f031035f7e87c3473a1e229b37bf77c
#
_cell.length_a   1.000
_cell.length_b   1.000
_cell.length_c   1.000
_cell.angle_alpha   90.00
_cell.angle_beta   90.00
_cell.angle_gamma   90.00
#
_symmetry.space_group_name_H-M   'P 1'
#
loop_
_entity.id
_entity.type
_entity.pdbx_description
1 polymer ?
#
loop_
_entity_poly.entity_id
_entity_poly.type
_entity_poly.pdbx_seq_one_letter_code
_entity_poly.pdbx_strand_id
1 'polypeptide(L)'
;HHMPTHPFLDFSFFYFCKRNGIKIGLFYRDIYWKFEIYKEKVHGIKYLGALMAYRYDLLCYSLLLDKLYVPNERIYAYLSEKKLQNKLDTLPPGCEEQNIDASIKSVRRDFTREPLRIFYVGGLGGQYQISEILEAVKNIPYCEMTICCREAEWNANQDTLGKYNECKNIHIVHDNGKDLEKYYLEADICSLMFKPDIYIEFAMPYKAFEYLSWLKPILATKDTAIGDFVEKNDIGWSITYNFKEIQTKIN
;
A
#
# COMPACT_ATOMS: atom_id res chain seq x y z
N HIS A 1 9.60 8.12 -13.78
CA HIS A 1 11.01 8.38 -13.61
C HIS A 1 11.50 9.48 -14.55
N HIS A 2 12.38 9.23 -15.50
CA HIS A 2 12.88 10.27 -16.39
C HIS A 2 11.83 10.69 -17.42
N MET A 3 11.77 11.97 -17.72
CA MET A 3 11.03 12.41 -18.89
C MET A 3 11.66 11.78 -20.14
N PRO A 4 10.91 11.07 -20.97
CA PRO A 4 11.47 10.39 -22.15
C PRO A 4 12.22 11.33 -23.10
N THR A 5 11.83 12.61 -23.11
CA THR A 5 12.44 13.66 -23.92
C THR A 5 13.74 14.23 -23.33
N HIS A 6 13.99 14.02 -22.03
CA HIS A 6 15.15 14.58 -21.30
C HIS A 6 15.71 13.57 -20.28
N PRO A 7 16.20 12.38 -20.73
CA PRO A 7 16.52 11.27 -19.83
C PRO A 7 17.70 11.55 -18.88
N PHE A 8 18.53 12.55 -19.15
CA PHE A 8 19.72 12.87 -18.33
C PHE A 8 19.59 14.18 -17.54
N LEU A 9 18.46 14.88 -17.66
CA LEU A 9 18.29 16.19 -17.04
C LEU A 9 18.46 16.13 -15.52
N ASP A 10 17.85 15.12 -14.87
CA ASP A 10 17.92 14.95 -13.42
C ASP A 10 19.36 14.73 -12.94
N PHE A 11 20.14 13.92 -13.65
CA PHE A 11 21.55 13.67 -13.29
C PHE A 11 22.43 14.88 -13.48
N SER A 12 22.19 15.68 -14.53
CA SER A 12 22.90 16.94 -14.76
C SER A 12 22.62 17.93 -13.62
N PHE A 13 21.37 18.00 -13.16
CA PHE A 13 20.96 18.79 -12.02
C PHE A 13 21.59 18.28 -10.71
N PHE A 14 21.57 16.98 -10.44
CA PHE A 14 22.22 16.40 -9.25
C PHE A 14 23.72 16.65 -9.25
N TYR A 15 24.38 16.55 -10.40
CA TYR A 15 25.80 16.86 -10.53
C TYR A 15 26.09 18.34 -10.23
N PHE A 16 25.26 19.24 -10.75
CA PHE A 16 25.36 20.67 -10.45
C PHE A 16 25.18 20.93 -8.95
N CYS A 17 24.16 20.37 -8.31
CA CYS A 17 23.95 20.50 -6.88
C CYS A 17 25.17 20.04 -6.09
N LYS A 18 25.67 18.85 -6.41
CA LYS A 18 26.83 18.25 -5.72
C LYS A 18 28.07 19.13 -5.86
N ARG A 19 28.35 19.67 -7.04
CA ARG A 19 29.48 20.59 -7.26
C ARG A 19 29.38 21.88 -6.47
N ASN A 20 28.16 22.32 -6.14
CA ASN A 20 27.92 23.53 -5.37
C ASN A 20 27.71 23.25 -3.87
N GLY A 21 28.00 22.05 -3.39
CA GLY A 21 27.89 21.68 -1.98
C GLY A 21 26.44 21.52 -1.47
N ILE A 22 25.45 21.46 -2.38
CA ILE A 22 24.04 21.30 -2.05
C ILE A 22 23.78 19.82 -1.78
N LYS A 23 23.23 19.51 -0.60
CA LYS A 23 22.85 18.16 -0.21
C LYS A 23 21.63 17.65 -0.97
N ILE A 24 21.65 16.39 -1.39
CA ILE A 24 20.60 15.79 -2.20
C ILE A 24 20.08 14.55 -1.51
N GLY A 25 18.78 14.57 -1.16
CA GLY A 25 18.00 13.39 -0.79
C GLY A 25 17.01 13.03 -1.88
N LEU A 26 16.90 11.75 -2.23
CA LEU A 26 15.93 11.24 -3.21
C LEU A 26 15.04 10.20 -2.55
N PHE A 27 13.71 10.31 -2.75
CA PHE A 27 12.77 9.27 -2.35
C PHE A 27 12.57 8.26 -3.48
N TYR A 28 13.03 7.03 -3.26
CA TYR A 28 12.94 5.92 -4.20
C TYR A 28 11.78 5.01 -3.79
N ARG A 29 10.64 5.32 -4.34
CA ARG A 29 9.34 4.77 -3.90
C ARG A 29 9.20 3.27 -4.08
N ASP A 30 9.73 2.70 -5.16
CA ASP A 30 9.39 1.35 -5.59
C ASP A 30 10.55 0.68 -6.34
N ILE A 31 10.66 -0.65 -6.18
CA ILE A 31 11.67 -1.49 -6.81
C ILE A 31 11.07 -2.64 -7.63
N TYR A 32 9.79 -2.53 -8.03
CA TYR A 32 9.06 -3.60 -8.74
C TYR A 32 9.77 -4.13 -9.98
N TRP A 33 10.63 -3.31 -10.61
CA TRP A 33 11.44 -3.71 -11.77
C TRP A 33 12.46 -4.81 -11.47
N LYS A 34 12.78 -5.07 -10.21
CA LYS A 34 13.66 -6.18 -9.77
C LYS A 34 12.95 -7.53 -9.72
N PHE A 35 11.62 -7.57 -9.84
CA PHE A 35 10.79 -8.76 -9.69
C PHE A 35 10.14 -9.18 -11.01
N GLU A 36 9.71 -10.44 -11.06
CA GLU A 36 9.09 -11.04 -12.27
C GLU A 36 7.83 -10.29 -12.71
N ILE A 37 7.10 -9.69 -11.81
CA ILE A 37 5.93 -8.88 -12.08
C ILE A 37 6.19 -7.74 -13.09
N TYR A 38 7.41 -7.23 -13.15
CA TYR A 38 7.79 -6.25 -14.16
C TYR A 38 7.98 -6.88 -15.53
N LYS A 39 8.52 -8.11 -15.55
CA LYS A 39 8.73 -8.89 -16.76
C LYS A 39 7.40 -9.29 -17.43
N GLU A 40 6.36 -9.51 -16.61
CA GLU A 40 5.00 -9.78 -17.12
C GLU A 40 4.38 -8.57 -17.84
N LYS A 41 4.75 -7.36 -17.41
CA LYS A 41 4.21 -6.10 -17.95
C LYS A 41 5.04 -5.51 -19.10
N VAL A 42 6.34 -5.80 -19.13
CA VAL A 42 7.28 -5.23 -20.11
C VAL A 42 8.09 -6.35 -20.73
N HIS A 43 8.00 -6.54 -22.05
CA HIS A 43 8.60 -7.67 -22.74
C HIS A 43 9.71 -7.28 -23.72
N GLY A 44 10.55 -8.26 -24.08
CA GLY A 44 11.52 -8.16 -25.15
C GLY A 44 12.59 -7.10 -24.92
N ILE A 45 12.96 -6.39 -25.98
CA ILE A 45 14.04 -5.39 -25.96
C ILE A 45 13.73 -4.21 -25.04
N LYS A 46 12.45 -3.88 -24.86
CA LYS A 46 12.00 -2.82 -23.93
C LYS A 46 12.31 -3.19 -22.48
N TYR A 47 12.16 -4.45 -22.10
CA TYR A 47 12.50 -4.95 -20.78
C TYR A 47 14.00 -4.83 -20.52
N LEU A 48 14.83 -5.28 -21.44
CA LEU A 48 16.30 -5.18 -21.31
C LEU A 48 16.76 -3.72 -21.20
N GLY A 49 16.23 -2.85 -22.06
CA GLY A 49 16.53 -1.43 -22.03
C GLY A 49 16.13 -0.76 -20.69
N ALA A 50 14.96 -1.11 -20.17
CA ALA A 50 14.50 -0.61 -18.88
C ALA A 50 15.38 -1.10 -17.72
N LEU A 51 15.77 -2.38 -17.70
CA LEU A 51 16.70 -2.90 -16.68
C LEU A 51 18.06 -2.19 -16.71
N MET A 52 18.59 -1.91 -17.89
CA MET A 52 19.84 -1.17 -18.03
C MET A 52 19.69 0.25 -17.50
N ALA A 53 18.58 0.93 -17.82
CA ALA A 53 18.28 2.27 -17.34
C ALA A 53 18.17 2.30 -15.80
N TYR A 54 17.43 1.39 -15.18
CA TYR A 54 17.32 1.32 -13.71
C TYR A 54 18.67 1.05 -13.03
N ARG A 55 19.50 0.18 -13.60
CA ARG A 55 20.86 -0.05 -13.07
C ARG A 55 21.75 1.15 -13.20
N TYR A 56 21.66 1.86 -14.31
CA TYR A 56 22.36 3.12 -14.53
C TYR A 56 21.90 4.18 -13.51
N ASP A 57 20.58 4.28 -13.25
CA ASP A 57 20.02 5.16 -12.24
C ASP A 57 20.62 4.89 -10.86
N LEU A 58 20.63 3.62 -10.42
CA LEU A 58 21.21 3.26 -9.12
C LEU A 58 22.71 3.57 -9.04
N LEU A 59 23.46 3.40 -10.15
CA LEU A 59 24.85 3.81 -10.20
C LEU A 59 24.99 5.32 -10.03
N CYS A 60 24.22 6.13 -10.76
CA CYS A 60 24.21 7.60 -10.64
C CYS A 60 23.80 8.04 -9.22
N TYR A 61 22.77 7.44 -8.63
CA TYR A 61 22.35 7.70 -7.26
C TYR A 61 23.46 7.39 -6.26
N SER A 62 24.18 6.28 -6.44
CA SER A 62 25.30 5.93 -5.57
C SER A 62 26.44 6.96 -5.60
N LEU A 63 26.60 7.68 -6.71
CA LEU A 63 27.66 8.68 -6.89
C LEU A 63 27.21 10.09 -6.50
N LEU A 64 25.97 10.45 -6.79
CA LEU A 64 25.51 11.85 -6.74
C LEU A 64 24.71 12.18 -5.47
N LEU A 65 23.93 11.25 -4.93
CA LEU A 65 23.07 11.51 -3.75
C LEU A 65 23.87 11.50 -2.44
N ASP A 66 23.40 12.23 -1.47
CA ASP A 66 23.81 12.11 -0.06
C ASP A 66 22.94 11.07 0.68
N LYS A 67 21.63 11.01 0.41
CA LYS A 67 20.69 10.06 0.98
C LYS A 67 19.74 9.52 -0.09
N LEU A 68 19.43 8.23 0.02
CA LEU A 68 18.38 7.55 -0.76
C LEU A 68 17.34 7.02 0.22
N TYR A 69 16.18 7.68 0.25
CA TYR A 69 15.07 7.29 1.10
C TYR A 69 14.21 6.23 0.42
N VAL A 70 13.84 5.21 1.17
CA VAL A 70 12.92 4.16 0.74
C VAL A 70 11.77 4.02 1.75
N PRO A 71 10.61 3.47 1.35
CA PRO A 71 9.43 3.40 2.23
C PRO A 71 9.65 2.63 3.54
N ASN A 72 10.50 1.60 3.54
CA ASN A 72 10.80 0.78 4.72
C ASN A 72 12.14 0.03 4.57
N GLU A 73 12.62 -0.54 5.68
CA GLU A 73 13.92 -1.23 5.75
C GLU A 73 13.98 -2.55 4.97
N ARG A 74 12.84 -3.22 4.74
CA ARG A 74 12.81 -4.48 3.97
C ARG A 74 13.35 -4.30 2.55
N ILE A 75 13.22 -3.08 1.99
CA ILE A 75 13.75 -2.72 0.66
C ILE A 75 15.29 -2.76 0.63
N TYR A 76 15.98 -2.57 1.75
CA TYR A 76 17.45 -2.56 1.79
C TYR A 76 18.08 -3.85 1.25
N ALA A 77 17.46 -4.98 1.53
CA ALA A 77 17.94 -6.29 1.06
C ALA A 77 17.98 -6.40 -0.47
N TYR A 78 17.13 -5.65 -1.15
CA TYR A 78 17.01 -5.64 -2.61
C TYR A 78 17.92 -4.58 -3.28
N LEU A 79 18.47 -3.65 -2.52
CA LEU A 79 19.39 -2.61 -3.01
C LEU A 79 20.83 -2.94 -2.57
N SER A 80 21.41 -3.97 -3.17
CA SER A 80 22.68 -4.58 -2.75
C SER A 80 23.94 -3.80 -3.16
N GLU A 81 23.81 -2.67 -3.85
CA GLU A 81 24.93 -1.84 -4.28
C GLU A 81 25.67 -1.23 -3.07
N LYS A 82 26.89 -1.72 -2.77
CA LYS A 82 27.67 -1.33 -1.58
C LYS A 82 27.75 0.18 -1.33
N LYS A 83 27.85 0.98 -2.39
CA LYS A 83 27.93 2.45 -2.29
C LYS A 83 26.59 3.10 -1.94
N LEU A 84 25.47 2.41 -2.16
CA LEU A 84 24.14 2.88 -1.77
C LEU A 84 23.81 2.53 -0.32
N GLN A 85 24.29 1.38 0.19
CA GLN A 85 23.96 0.90 1.53
C GLN A 85 24.20 1.95 2.63
N ASN A 86 25.30 2.68 2.57
CA ASN A 86 25.62 3.74 3.54
C ASN A 86 24.79 5.03 3.36
N LYS A 87 23.97 5.10 2.30
CA LYS A 87 23.12 6.25 1.98
C LYS A 87 21.63 5.95 2.15
N LEU A 88 21.28 4.67 2.35
CA LEU A 88 19.90 4.27 2.55
C LEU A 88 19.36 4.81 3.88
N ASP A 89 18.12 5.24 3.83
CA ASP A 89 17.37 5.66 5.01
C ASP A 89 15.88 5.40 4.76
N THR A 90 15.07 5.32 5.80
CA THR A 90 13.64 5.11 5.64
C THR A 90 12.88 6.42 5.70
N LEU A 91 11.91 6.55 4.80
CA LEU A 91 10.93 7.63 4.81
C LEU A 91 9.57 7.04 4.42
N PRO A 92 8.74 6.66 5.39
CA PRO A 92 7.39 6.19 5.10
C PRO A 92 6.60 7.24 4.33
N PRO A 93 5.64 6.85 3.48
CA PRO A 93 4.69 7.80 2.90
C PRO A 93 3.98 8.62 3.97
N GLY A 94 3.53 9.81 3.62
CA GLY A 94 2.72 10.66 4.48
C GLY A 94 1.34 10.92 3.88
N CYS A 95 0.48 11.57 4.63
CA CYS A 95 -0.84 12.03 4.21
C CYS A 95 -1.14 13.39 4.83
N GLU A 96 -2.13 14.07 4.29
CA GLU A 96 -2.68 15.28 4.91
C GLU A 96 -3.55 14.90 6.10
N GLU A 97 -3.44 15.65 7.19
CA GLU A 97 -4.32 15.50 8.35
C GLU A 97 -5.75 15.90 7.95
N GLN A 98 -6.73 15.04 8.29
CA GLN A 98 -8.12 15.32 8.04
C GLN A 98 -8.72 16.11 9.21
N ASN A 99 -9.54 17.09 8.87
CA ASN A 99 -10.25 17.88 9.89
C ASN A 99 -11.50 17.12 10.37
N ILE A 100 -11.30 16.17 11.26
CA ILE A 100 -12.39 15.33 11.82
C ILE A 100 -12.97 16.06 13.04
N ASP A 101 -14.29 16.26 13.04
CA ASP A 101 -15.02 16.86 14.17
C ASP A 101 -14.76 16.06 15.46
N ALA A 102 -14.49 16.79 16.55
CA ALA A 102 -14.22 16.19 17.86
C ALA A 102 -15.40 15.34 18.39
N SER A 103 -16.62 15.67 18.00
CA SER A 103 -17.80 14.88 18.33
C SER A 103 -17.79 13.49 17.73
N ILE A 104 -17.27 13.35 16.51
CA ILE A 104 -17.11 12.05 15.83
C ILE A 104 -16.01 11.21 16.48
N LYS A 105 -14.92 11.85 16.92
CA LYS A 105 -13.82 11.18 17.63
C LYS A 105 -14.23 10.53 18.95
N SER A 106 -15.31 11.02 19.58
CA SER A 106 -15.76 10.59 20.90
C SER A 106 -16.89 9.55 20.90
N VAL A 107 -17.45 9.23 19.73
CA VAL A 107 -18.53 8.24 19.63
C VAL A 107 -17.99 6.85 19.92
N ARG A 108 -18.37 6.29 21.08
CA ARG A 108 -18.18 4.86 21.38
C ARG A 108 -19.35 4.09 20.80
N ARG A 109 -19.07 3.20 19.83
CA ARG A 109 -20.08 2.31 19.28
C ARG A 109 -20.31 1.11 20.21
N ASP A 110 -21.55 0.68 20.29
CA ASP A 110 -21.97 -0.51 21.04
C ASP A 110 -21.98 -1.73 20.08
N PHE A 111 -20.86 -2.42 19.96
CA PHE A 111 -20.72 -3.60 19.10
C PHE A 111 -21.58 -4.80 19.54
N THR A 112 -22.29 -4.72 20.65
CA THR A 112 -23.30 -5.73 21.02
C THR A 112 -24.61 -5.51 20.25
N ARG A 113 -24.82 -4.35 19.68
CA ARG A 113 -26.06 -3.93 18.97
C ARG A 113 -25.85 -3.54 17.53
N GLU A 114 -24.62 -3.15 17.17
CA GLU A 114 -24.26 -2.66 15.85
C GLU A 114 -23.17 -3.53 15.25
N PRO A 115 -23.21 -3.80 13.93
CA PRO A 115 -22.17 -4.58 13.27
C PRO A 115 -20.83 -3.84 13.28
N LEU A 116 -19.73 -4.59 13.35
CA LEU A 116 -18.39 -4.08 13.08
C LEU A 116 -18.28 -3.73 11.59
N ARG A 117 -17.87 -2.52 11.26
CA ARG A 117 -17.76 -2.02 9.88
C ARG A 117 -16.31 -1.97 9.43
N ILE A 118 -15.99 -2.78 8.47
CA ILE A 118 -14.66 -2.82 7.83
C ILE A 118 -14.72 -2.08 6.49
N PHE A 119 -13.76 -1.22 6.23
CA PHE A 119 -13.65 -0.51 4.97
C PHE A 119 -12.36 -0.86 4.23
N TYR A 120 -12.49 -1.06 2.93
CA TYR A 120 -11.38 -1.16 1.99
C TYR A 120 -11.58 -0.22 0.82
N VAL A 121 -10.55 0.55 0.46
CA VAL A 121 -10.52 1.32 -0.77
C VAL A 121 -9.22 1.11 -1.51
N GLY A 122 -9.30 0.68 -2.76
CA GLY A 122 -8.10 0.43 -3.57
C GLY A 122 -8.37 -0.40 -4.81
N GLY A 123 -7.27 -0.77 -5.49
CA GLY A 123 -7.32 -1.67 -6.63
C GLY A 123 -7.64 -3.11 -6.24
N LEU A 124 -8.16 -3.86 -7.19
CA LEU A 124 -8.45 -5.30 -7.06
C LEU A 124 -7.71 -6.10 -8.11
N GLY A 125 -7.40 -7.35 -7.77
CA GLY A 125 -6.69 -8.26 -8.68
C GLY A 125 -5.17 -8.05 -8.69
N GLY A 126 -4.45 -8.89 -9.44
CA GLY A 126 -2.99 -8.89 -9.41
C GLY A 126 -2.44 -9.11 -8.00
N GLN A 127 -1.71 -8.14 -7.46
CA GLN A 127 -1.16 -8.17 -6.10
C GLN A 127 -2.19 -7.87 -5.00
N TYR A 128 -3.30 -7.22 -5.34
CA TYR A 128 -4.31 -6.78 -4.37
C TYR A 128 -5.45 -7.81 -4.26
N GLN A 129 -5.10 -9.04 -3.86
CA GLN A 129 -6.07 -10.11 -3.64
C GLN A 129 -6.57 -10.07 -2.20
N ILE A 130 -7.90 -9.93 -2.03
CA ILE A 130 -8.57 -9.74 -0.74
C ILE A 130 -9.57 -10.88 -0.40
N SER A 131 -9.48 -12.03 -1.08
CA SER A 131 -10.46 -13.10 -0.96
C SER A 131 -10.62 -13.66 0.46
N GLU A 132 -9.53 -13.77 1.24
CA GLU A 132 -9.59 -14.34 2.59
C GLU A 132 -10.38 -13.47 3.57
N ILE A 133 -10.23 -12.14 3.49
CA ILE A 133 -11.05 -11.27 4.36
C ILE A 133 -12.52 -11.28 3.94
N LEU A 134 -12.82 -11.36 2.65
CA LEU A 134 -14.20 -11.49 2.19
C LEU A 134 -14.84 -12.79 2.65
N GLU A 135 -14.10 -13.91 2.59
CA GLU A 135 -14.57 -15.20 3.06
C GLU A 135 -14.77 -15.20 4.59
N ALA A 136 -13.91 -14.48 5.32
CA ALA A 136 -14.08 -14.30 6.76
C ALA A 136 -15.36 -13.51 7.08
N VAL A 137 -15.52 -12.33 6.50
CA VAL A 137 -16.65 -11.42 6.75
C VAL A 137 -17.97 -12.06 6.35
N LYS A 138 -18.03 -12.74 5.20
CA LYS A 138 -19.24 -13.44 4.73
C LYS A 138 -19.86 -14.33 5.79
N ASN A 139 -19.02 -14.94 6.63
CA ASN A 139 -19.43 -15.91 7.64
C ASN A 139 -19.61 -15.31 9.04
N ILE A 140 -19.55 -13.97 9.19
CA ILE A 140 -19.72 -13.27 10.47
C ILE A 140 -20.97 -12.37 10.40
N PRO A 141 -22.10 -12.74 11.00
CA PRO A 141 -23.37 -12.00 10.86
C PRO A 141 -23.35 -10.56 11.39
N TYR A 142 -22.47 -10.28 12.36
CA TYR A 142 -22.32 -8.96 12.99
C TYR A 142 -21.09 -8.20 12.48
N CYS A 143 -20.61 -8.54 11.29
CA CYS A 143 -19.55 -7.82 10.61
C CYS A 143 -19.99 -7.45 9.20
N GLU A 144 -19.78 -6.21 8.82
CA GLU A 144 -20.04 -5.69 7.47
C GLU A 144 -18.73 -5.20 6.85
N MET A 145 -18.60 -5.36 5.54
CA MET A 145 -17.46 -4.84 4.81
C MET A 145 -17.90 -4.04 3.59
N THR A 146 -17.43 -2.81 3.49
CA THR A 146 -17.57 -1.98 2.29
C THR A 146 -16.28 -1.99 1.50
N ILE A 147 -16.36 -2.32 0.21
CA ILE A 147 -15.25 -2.35 -0.74
C ILE A 147 -15.48 -1.23 -1.75
N CYS A 148 -14.60 -0.24 -1.74
CA CYS A 148 -14.58 0.80 -2.75
C CYS A 148 -13.46 0.56 -3.74
N CYS A 149 -13.82 0.27 -4.99
CA CYS A 149 -12.88 -0.01 -6.06
C CYS A 149 -13.40 0.55 -7.39
N ARG A 150 -12.56 0.55 -8.42
CA ARG A 150 -13.03 0.90 -9.76
C ARG A 150 -13.98 -0.17 -10.30
N GLU A 151 -15.09 0.25 -10.87
CA GLU A 151 -16.09 -0.66 -11.45
C GLU A 151 -15.46 -1.64 -12.46
N ALA A 152 -14.59 -1.14 -13.33
CA ALA A 152 -13.86 -1.98 -14.29
C ALA A 152 -12.98 -3.06 -13.63
N GLU A 153 -12.38 -2.77 -12.48
CA GLU A 153 -11.58 -3.74 -11.73
C GLU A 153 -12.46 -4.78 -11.04
N TRP A 154 -13.61 -4.36 -10.48
CA TRP A 154 -14.59 -5.30 -9.93
C TRP A 154 -15.10 -6.26 -11.01
N ASN A 155 -15.50 -5.72 -12.16
CA ASN A 155 -16.01 -6.50 -13.28
C ASN A 155 -14.95 -7.46 -13.87
N ALA A 156 -13.69 -7.05 -13.89
CA ALA A 156 -12.59 -7.91 -14.36
C ALA A 156 -12.26 -9.08 -13.41
N ASN A 157 -12.72 -9.03 -12.15
CA ASN A 157 -12.48 -10.08 -11.14
C ASN A 157 -13.74 -10.87 -10.79
N GLN A 158 -14.81 -10.83 -11.60
CA GLN A 158 -16.08 -11.51 -11.32
C GLN A 158 -15.92 -13.03 -11.16
N ASP A 159 -15.00 -13.68 -11.87
CA ASP A 159 -14.75 -15.11 -11.75
C ASP A 159 -14.34 -15.53 -10.33
N THR A 160 -13.65 -14.64 -9.61
CA THR A 160 -13.14 -14.91 -8.25
C THR A 160 -13.96 -14.23 -7.16
N LEU A 161 -14.46 -13.04 -7.42
CA LEU A 161 -15.13 -12.18 -6.43
C LEU A 161 -16.65 -12.11 -6.60
N GLY A 162 -17.19 -12.51 -7.76
CA GLY A 162 -18.62 -12.41 -8.07
C GLY A 162 -19.53 -13.16 -7.07
N LYS A 163 -19.03 -14.22 -6.44
CA LYS A 163 -19.75 -14.95 -5.37
C LYS A 163 -20.09 -14.11 -4.14
N TYR A 164 -19.49 -12.95 -4.00
CA TYR A 164 -19.77 -12.01 -2.89
C TYR A 164 -20.84 -10.97 -3.21
N ASN A 165 -21.29 -10.86 -4.48
CA ASN A 165 -22.35 -9.93 -4.88
C ASN A 165 -23.68 -10.17 -4.13
N GLU A 166 -23.97 -11.41 -3.75
CA GLU A 166 -25.20 -11.79 -3.06
C GLU A 166 -25.07 -11.79 -1.53
N CYS A 167 -23.88 -11.48 -1.00
CA CYS A 167 -23.64 -11.44 0.44
C CYS A 167 -24.23 -10.14 1.03
N LYS A 168 -25.16 -10.29 1.97
CA LYS A 168 -25.88 -9.15 2.57
C LYS A 168 -24.99 -8.20 3.36
N ASN A 169 -23.85 -8.69 3.85
CA ASN A 169 -22.92 -7.96 4.69
C ASN A 169 -21.62 -7.56 3.95
N ILE A 170 -21.62 -7.66 2.61
CA ILE A 170 -20.52 -7.18 1.77
C ILE A 170 -21.09 -6.18 0.75
N HIS A 171 -20.61 -4.95 0.80
CA HIS A 171 -21.12 -3.84 -0.01
C HIS A 171 -20.03 -3.39 -0.99
N ILE A 172 -20.36 -3.36 -2.28
CA ILE A 172 -19.47 -2.93 -3.34
C ILE A 172 -19.88 -1.54 -3.80
N VAL A 173 -18.93 -0.61 -3.79
CA VAL A 173 -19.16 0.79 -4.20
C VAL A 173 -18.03 1.27 -5.13
N HIS A 174 -18.31 2.28 -5.94
CA HIS A 174 -17.41 2.79 -6.97
C HIS A 174 -17.15 4.30 -6.85
N ASP A 175 -17.27 4.81 -5.63
CA ASP A 175 -17.06 6.22 -5.33
C ASP A 175 -15.59 6.62 -5.36
N ASN A 176 -15.31 7.92 -5.44
CA ASN A 176 -13.96 8.46 -5.46
C ASN A 176 -13.89 9.88 -4.86
N GLY A 177 -12.66 10.35 -4.61
CA GLY A 177 -12.43 11.71 -4.13
C GLY A 177 -13.13 11.98 -2.80
N LYS A 178 -13.92 13.07 -2.74
CA LYS A 178 -14.61 13.51 -1.52
C LYS A 178 -15.73 12.57 -1.07
N ASP A 179 -16.29 11.79 -1.98
CA ASP A 179 -17.38 10.87 -1.67
C ASP A 179 -16.91 9.68 -0.81
N LEU A 180 -15.60 9.51 -0.65
CA LEU A 180 -15.01 8.50 0.24
C LEU A 180 -15.12 8.87 1.72
N GLU A 181 -15.28 10.15 2.05
CA GLU A 181 -15.33 10.65 3.42
C GLU A 181 -16.39 9.91 4.27
N LYS A 182 -17.59 9.73 3.73
CA LYS A 182 -18.67 9.02 4.43
C LYS A 182 -18.28 7.60 4.86
N TYR A 183 -17.54 6.87 4.01
CA TYR A 183 -17.10 5.50 4.32
C TYR A 183 -16.00 5.49 5.37
N TYR A 184 -15.07 6.45 5.32
CA TYR A 184 -14.09 6.60 6.38
C TYR A 184 -14.74 6.93 7.73
N LEU A 185 -15.72 7.83 7.73
CA LEU A 185 -16.42 8.20 8.97
C LEU A 185 -17.19 7.02 9.56
N GLU A 186 -17.87 6.24 8.73
CA GLU A 186 -18.66 5.08 9.16
C GLU A 186 -17.83 3.87 9.56
N ALA A 187 -16.64 3.69 9.00
CA ALA A 187 -15.78 2.55 9.29
C ALA A 187 -15.28 2.54 10.72
N ASP A 188 -15.17 1.35 11.31
CA ASP A 188 -14.49 1.11 12.58
C ASP A 188 -13.03 0.71 12.34
N ILE A 189 -12.78 -0.06 11.28
CA ILE A 189 -11.47 -0.59 10.89
C ILE A 189 -11.30 -0.45 9.38
N CYS A 190 -10.09 -0.13 8.94
CA CYS A 190 -9.73 -0.18 7.52
C CYS A 190 -8.84 -1.38 7.22
N SER A 191 -9.06 -2.03 6.07
CA SER A 191 -8.37 -3.27 5.71
C SER A 191 -7.26 -3.08 4.69
N LEU A 192 -6.10 -3.67 4.99
CA LEU A 192 -4.97 -3.91 4.08
C LEU A 192 -4.59 -5.39 4.10
N MET A 193 -5.60 -6.27 4.17
CA MET A 193 -5.44 -7.71 4.13
C MET A 193 -5.27 -8.17 2.68
N PHE A 194 -4.02 -8.31 2.23
CA PHE A 194 -3.67 -8.79 0.89
C PHE A 194 -3.01 -10.16 0.96
N LYS A 195 -3.22 -10.96 -0.08
CA LYS A 195 -2.49 -12.22 -0.24
C LYS A 195 -0.98 -11.93 -0.27
N PRO A 196 -0.18 -12.57 0.59
CA PRO A 196 1.26 -12.40 0.56
C PRO A 196 1.87 -12.81 -0.78
N ASP A 197 2.72 -11.97 -1.30
CA ASP A 197 3.64 -12.23 -2.38
C ASP A 197 4.91 -11.39 -2.17
N ILE A 198 5.93 -11.61 -2.99
CA ILE A 198 7.22 -10.94 -2.86
C ILE A 198 7.12 -9.40 -2.93
N TYR A 199 6.09 -8.86 -3.61
CA TYR A 199 5.86 -7.42 -3.67
C TYR A 199 5.16 -6.92 -2.40
N ILE A 200 4.13 -7.62 -1.94
CA ILE A 200 3.36 -7.27 -0.74
C ILE A 200 4.24 -7.35 0.52
N GLU A 201 5.23 -8.26 0.56
CA GLU A 201 6.16 -8.37 1.70
C GLU A 201 6.89 -7.06 2.03
N PHE A 202 7.24 -6.24 1.03
CA PHE A 202 7.92 -4.97 1.26
C PHE A 202 7.08 -3.74 0.86
N ALA A 203 5.90 -3.93 0.31
CA ALA A 203 5.04 -2.81 -0.07
C ALA A 203 4.59 -2.00 1.16
N MET A 204 4.66 -0.67 1.03
CA MET A 204 4.07 0.25 1.99
C MET A 204 2.92 0.99 1.29
N PRO A 205 1.68 0.47 1.39
CA PRO A 205 0.55 1.05 0.68
C PRO A 205 0.27 2.47 1.13
N TYR A 206 0.12 3.40 0.19
CA TYR A 206 -0.24 4.78 0.49
C TYR A 206 -1.55 4.89 1.29
N LYS A 207 -2.47 3.96 1.05
CA LYS A 207 -3.75 3.86 1.76
C LYS A 207 -3.62 3.67 3.27
N ALA A 208 -2.54 3.09 3.76
CA ALA A 208 -2.29 3.01 5.20
C ALA A 208 -2.30 4.41 5.86
N PHE A 209 -1.60 5.34 5.24
CA PHE A 209 -1.47 6.70 5.75
C PHE A 209 -2.76 7.50 5.58
N GLU A 210 -3.49 7.25 4.50
CA GLU A 210 -4.83 7.81 4.31
C GLU A 210 -5.80 7.30 5.39
N TYR A 211 -5.80 6.00 5.73
CA TYR A 211 -6.60 5.45 6.83
C TYR A 211 -6.25 6.08 8.17
N LEU A 212 -4.96 6.26 8.45
CA LEU A 212 -4.49 6.92 9.67
C LEU A 212 -4.88 8.39 9.73
N SER A 213 -4.93 9.10 8.59
CA SER A 213 -5.41 10.49 8.56
C SER A 213 -6.88 10.62 8.98
N TRP A 214 -7.66 9.55 8.77
CA TRP A 214 -9.04 9.43 9.25
C TRP A 214 -9.15 8.78 10.64
N LEU A 215 -8.03 8.61 11.35
CA LEU A 215 -7.94 7.99 12.66
C LEU A 215 -8.50 6.56 12.71
N LYS A 216 -8.38 5.81 11.62
CA LYS A 216 -8.88 4.44 11.55
C LYS A 216 -7.76 3.44 11.83
N PRO A 217 -7.99 2.49 12.75
CA PRO A 217 -7.09 1.36 12.95
C PRO A 217 -7.05 0.49 11.71
N ILE A 218 -5.92 -0.20 11.52
CA ILE A 218 -5.64 -0.96 10.30
C ILE A 218 -5.61 -2.45 10.62
N LEU A 219 -6.31 -3.23 9.81
CA LEU A 219 -6.16 -4.67 9.75
C LEU A 219 -5.21 -5.01 8.59
N ALA A 220 -4.03 -5.52 8.88
CA ALA A 220 -2.97 -5.77 7.90
C ALA A 220 -2.54 -7.23 7.87
N THR A 221 -1.97 -7.67 6.74
CA THR A 221 -1.40 -9.01 6.60
C THR A 221 -0.08 -9.11 7.37
N LYS A 222 0.03 -10.15 8.19
CA LYS A 222 1.24 -10.49 8.94
C LYS A 222 2.41 -10.82 8.00
N ASP A 223 3.63 -10.64 8.53
CA ASP A 223 4.89 -10.88 7.82
C ASP A 223 5.11 -9.99 6.58
N THR A 224 4.45 -8.83 6.56
CA THR A 224 4.61 -7.78 5.54
C THR A 224 5.12 -6.48 6.17
N ALA A 225 5.70 -5.59 5.35
CA ALA A 225 6.17 -4.30 5.84
C ALA A 225 5.05 -3.47 6.49
N ILE A 226 3.84 -3.54 5.95
CA ILE A 226 2.69 -2.85 6.53
C ILE A 226 2.21 -3.54 7.82
N GLY A 227 2.26 -4.86 7.90
CA GLY A 227 1.96 -5.62 9.11
C GLY A 227 2.89 -5.25 10.25
N ASP A 228 4.21 -5.24 10.00
CA ASP A 228 5.22 -4.81 10.98
C ASP A 228 5.00 -3.35 11.42
N PHE A 229 4.68 -2.48 10.47
CA PHE A 229 4.41 -1.07 10.75
C PHE A 229 3.20 -0.89 11.67
N VAL A 230 2.13 -1.64 11.41
CA VAL A 230 0.90 -1.62 12.22
C VAL A 230 1.17 -2.10 13.65
N GLU A 231 1.88 -3.22 13.82
CA GLU A 231 2.22 -3.77 15.14
C GLU A 231 3.19 -2.84 15.91
N LYS A 232 4.26 -2.40 15.26
CA LYS A 232 5.28 -1.55 15.89
C LYS A 232 4.72 -0.23 16.43
N ASN A 233 3.70 0.32 15.79
CA ASN A 233 3.11 1.61 16.15
C ASN A 233 1.80 1.49 16.92
N ASP A 234 1.34 0.28 17.23
CA ASP A 234 0.07 0.01 17.94
C ASP A 234 -1.14 0.72 17.31
N ILE A 235 -1.26 0.61 15.98
CA ILE A 235 -2.28 1.29 15.17
C ILE A 235 -3.27 0.34 14.52
N GLY A 236 -3.37 -0.89 15.03
CA GLY A 236 -4.28 -1.91 14.52
C GLY A 236 -3.80 -3.32 14.76
N TRP A 237 -4.08 -4.22 13.84
CA TRP A 237 -3.75 -5.64 13.98
C TRP A 237 -3.08 -6.19 12.72
N SER A 238 -2.09 -7.04 12.95
CA SER A 238 -1.41 -7.82 11.91
C SER A 238 -1.81 -9.29 12.08
N ILE A 239 -2.39 -9.89 11.03
CA ILE A 239 -2.98 -11.23 11.08
C ILE A 239 -2.53 -12.01 9.86
N THR A 240 -2.31 -13.30 10.01
CA THR A 240 -2.04 -14.21 8.89
C THR A 240 -3.16 -14.14 7.86
N TYR A 241 -2.81 -14.17 6.58
CA TYR A 241 -3.77 -14.16 5.48
C TYR A 241 -4.48 -15.52 5.38
N ASN A 242 -5.40 -15.75 6.30
CA ASN A 242 -6.21 -16.95 6.43
C ASN A 242 -7.58 -16.60 7.01
N PHE A 243 -8.66 -16.99 6.33
CA PHE A 243 -10.01 -16.59 6.73
C PHE A 243 -10.40 -17.04 8.15
N LYS A 244 -9.95 -18.21 8.64
CA LYS A 244 -10.25 -18.68 10.00
C LYS A 244 -9.56 -17.84 11.07
N GLU A 245 -8.30 -17.45 10.84
CA GLU A 245 -7.58 -16.58 11.77
C GLU A 245 -8.17 -15.17 11.78
N ILE A 246 -8.57 -14.66 10.62
CA ILE A 246 -9.27 -13.38 10.49
C ILE A 246 -10.60 -13.44 11.25
N GLN A 247 -11.40 -14.49 11.09
CA GLN A 247 -12.64 -14.68 11.83
C GLN A 247 -12.42 -14.72 13.34
N THR A 248 -11.41 -15.46 13.80
CA THR A 248 -11.09 -15.56 15.23
C THR A 248 -10.71 -14.21 15.83
N LYS A 249 -10.10 -13.34 15.05
CA LYS A 249 -9.68 -12.03 15.52
C LYS A 249 -10.79 -10.99 15.51
N ILE A 250 -11.74 -11.11 14.57
CA ILE A 250 -12.91 -10.23 14.46
C ILE A 250 -13.97 -10.60 15.52
N ASN A 251 -14.11 -11.87 15.86
CA ASN A 251 -14.98 -12.38 16.92
C ASN A 251 -14.42 -12.07 18.31
#